data_529fc245bac97af2f1f1341a7cc1613f
#
_entry.id   529fc245bac97af2f1f1341a7cc1613f
#
_cell.length_a   1.000
_cell.length_b   1.000
_cell.length_c   1.000
_cell.angle_alpha   90.00
_cell.angle_beta   90.00
_cell.angle_gamma   90.00
#
_symmetry.space_group_name_H-M   'P 1'
#
loop_
_entity.id
_entity.type
_entity.pdbx_description
1 polymer ?
#
loop_
_entity_poly.entity_id
_entity_poly.type
_entity_poly.pdbx_seq_one_letter_code
_entity_poly.pdbx_strand_id
1 'polypeptide(L)' 'MSKKLTKLKKVNESFTINRYDNGFMIEVGGRDDDSEYKNCKILCNTEEELFAVIKEALSLEMDT' A
#
# COMPACT_ATOMS: atom_id res chain seq x y z
N MET A 1 4.00 -2.25 -15.96
CA MET A 1 3.33 -1.54 -14.88
C MET A 1 4.22 -1.49 -13.65
N SER A 2 4.46 -0.31 -13.11
CA SER A 2 5.35 -0.17 -11.97
C SER A 2 4.61 -0.53 -10.68
N LYS A 3 5.29 -1.25 -9.80
CA LYS A 3 4.75 -1.59 -8.49
C LYS A 3 5.09 -0.49 -7.50
N LYS A 4 4.14 -0.14 -6.67
CA LYS A 4 4.31 0.94 -5.69
C LYS A 4 4.70 0.43 -4.30
N LEU A 5 4.51 -0.86 -4.07
CA LEU A 5 4.81 -1.48 -2.77
C LEU A 5 6.03 -2.41 -2.82
N THR A 6 7.02 -2.04 -3.63
CA THR A 6 8.19 -2.90 -3.83
C THR A 6 9.05 -3.05 -2.58
N LYS A 7 8.93 -2.12 -1.64
CA LYS A 7 9.69 -2.19 -0.40
C LYS A 7 9.15 -3.21 0.59
N LEU A 8 7.92 -3.63 0.41
CA LEU A 8 7.25 -4.50 1.37
C LEU A 8 7.22 -5.92 0.88
N LYS A 9 7.54 -6.84 1.75
CA LYS A 9 7.39 -8.27 1.50
C LYS A 9 6.10 -8.79 2.10
N LYS A 10 5.73 -8.26 3.28
CA LYS A 10 4.48 -8.58 3.95
C LYS A 10 3.75 -7.30 4.26
N VAL A 11 2.44 -7.33 4.25
CA VAL A 11 1.62 -6.16 4.57
C VAL A 11 0.70 -6.48 5.74
N ASN A 12 0.35 -5.43 6.48
CA ASN A 12 -0.59 -5.56 7.58
C ASN A 12 -1.98 -5.94 7.06
N GLU A 13 -2.81 -6.45 7.96
CA GLU A 13 -4.16 -6.86 7.58
C GLU A 13 -5.09 -5.70 7.28
N SER A 14 -4.70 -4.48 7.61
CA SER A 14 -5.54 -3.31 7.36
C SER A 14 -4.72 -2.19 6.74
N PHE A 15 -5.40 -1.35 5.97
CA PHE A 15 -4.81 -0.18 5.34
C PHE A 15 -5.61 1.05 5.71
N THR A 16 -4.95 2.22 5.69
CA THR A 16 -5.63 3.50 5.91
C THR A 16 -5.78 4.22 4.59
N ILE A 17 -6.99 4.66 4.28
CA ILE A 17 -7.27 5.42 3.07
C ILE A 17 -7.85 6.77 3.47
N ASN A 18 -7.21 7.83 3.01
CA ASN A 18 -7.68 9.20 3.26
C ASN A 18 -8.15 9.80 1.94
N ARG A 19 -9.32 10.41 1.97
CA ARG A 19 -9.86 11.09 0.79
C ARG A 19 -9.55 12.57 0.87
N TYR A 20 -9.10 13.11 -0.26
CA TYR A 20 -8.86 14.53 -0.42
C TYR A 20 -9.64 15.02 -1.63
N ASP A 21 -9.77 16.34 -1.76
CA ASP A 21 -10.48 16.92 -2.91
C ASP A 21 -9.85 16.54 -4.23
N ASN A 22 -8.54 16.37 -4.25
CA ASN A 22 -7.78 16.13 -5.49
C ASN A 22 -7.35 14.67 -5.66
N GLY A 23 -7.79 13.76 -4.78
CA GLY A 23 -7.35 12.39 -4.90
C GLY A 23 -7.41 11.66 -3.57
N PHE A 24 -6.59 10.63 -3.48
CA PHE A 24 -6.59 9.73 -2.32
C PHE A 24 -5.17 9.48 -1.85
N MET A 25 -5.01 9.25 -0.55
CA MET A 25 -3.75 8.73 -0.03
C MET A 25 -4.04 7.41 0.66
N ILE A 26 -3.31 6.38 0.25
CA ILE A 26 -3.39 5.09 0.92
C ILE A 26 -2.10 4.85 1.70
N GLU A 27 -2.25 4.47 2.95
CA GLU A 27 -1.13 4.15 3.81
C GLU A 27 -1.13 2.66 4.08
N VAL A 28 -0.05 2.00 3.69
CA VAL A 28 0.10 0.56 3.82
C VAL A 28 1.32 0.29 4.67
N GLY A 29 1.13 -0.39 5.78
CA GLY A 29 2.22 -0.79 6.65
C GLY A 29 2.55 -2.26 6.47
N GLY A 30 3.79 -2.63 6.78
CA GLY A 30 4.19 -4.02 6.67
C GLY A 30 5.66 -4.19 6.99
N ARG A 31 6.22 -5.30 6.53
CA ARG A 31 7.62 -5.62 6.77
C ARG A 31 8.36 -5.82 5.45
N ASP A 32 9.61 -5.39 5.42
CA ASP A 32 10.47 -5.58 4.25
C ASP A 32 11.22 -6.91 4.33
N ASP A 33 12.19 -7.09 3.42
CA ASP A 33 12.98 -8.33 3.36
C ASP A 33 13.79 -8.57 4.64
N ASP A 34 14.12 -7.51 5.35
CA ASP A 34 14.90 -7.61 6.59
C ASP A 34 14.01 -7.77 7.81
N SER A 35 12.71 -7.92 7.61
CA SER A 35 11.71 -8.02 8.67
C SER A 35 11.57 -6.74 9.48
N GLU A 36 11.99 -5.61 8.92
CA GLU A 36 11.80 -4.32 9.54
C GLU A 36 10.44 -3.74 9.16
N TYR A 37 9.78 -3.12 10.12
CA TYR A 37 8.49 -2.51 9.90
C TYR A 37 8.64 -1.23 9.07
N LYS A 38 7.86 -1.11 8.03
CA LYS A 38 7.87 0.06 7.15
C LYS A 38 6.45 0.48 6.82
N ASN A 39 6.26 1.78 6.65
CA ASN A 39 5.02 2.35 6.17
C ASN A 39 5.23 2.93 4.79
N CYS A 40 4.28 2.70 3.90
CA CYS A 40 4.27 3.32 2.58
C CYS A 40 3.04 4.20 2.45
N LYS A 41 3.25 5.46 2.11
CA LYS A 41 2.16 6.40 1.84
C LYS A 41 2.19 6.70 0.35
N ILE A 42 1.09 6.43 -0.32
CA ILE A 42 1.01 6.55 -1.77
C ILE A 42 -0.14 7.47 -2.12
N LEU A 43 0.18 8.53 -2.88
CA LEU A 43 -0.85 9.43 -3.39
C LEU A 43 -1.38 8.89 -4.70
N CYS A 44 -2.70 8.80 -4.79
CA CYS A 44 -3.39 8.33 -5.97
C CYS A 44 -4.30 9.44 -6.47
N ASN A 45 -4.21 9.75 -7.76
CA ASN A 45 -5.03 10.80 -8.35
C ASN A 45 -6.39 10.31 -8.80
N THR A 46 -6.54 9.01 -8.99
CA THR A 46 -7.78 8.42 -9.47
C THR A 46 -8.10 7.17 -8.66
N GLU A 47 -9.36 6.76 -8.75
CA GLU A 47 -9.79 5.51 -8.12
C GLU A 47 -9.06 4.31 -8.71
N GLU A 48 -8.78 4.37 -10.01
CA GLU A 48 -8.08 3.28 -10.67
C GLU A 48 -6.70 3.07 -10.08
N GLU A 49 -5.97 4.15 -9.82
CA GLU A 49 -4.67 4.05 -9.18
C GLU A 49 -4.79 3.49 -7.78
N LEU A 50 -5.81 3.95 -7.04
CA LEU A 50 -6.05 3.45 -5.68
C LEU A 50 -6.31 1.96 -5.68
N PHE A 51 -7.17 1.50 -6.59
CA PHE A 51 -7.50 0.07 -6.68
C PHE A 51 -6.29 -0.75 -7.08
N ALA A 52 -5.43 -0.22 -7.94
CA ALA A 52 -4.21 -0.91 -8.34
C ALA A 52 -3.29 -1.14 -7.14
N VAL A 53 -3.15 -0.12 -6.28
CA VAL A 53 -2.33 -0.26 -5.07
C VAL A 53 -2.95 -1.28 -4.12
N ILE A 54 -4.26 -1.25 -3.96
CA ILE A 54 -4.95 -2.21 -3.10
C ILE A 54 -4.73 -3.64 -3.61
N LYS A 55 -4.86 -3.84 -4.92
CA LYS A 55 -4.63 -5.16 -5.51
C LYS A 55 -3.21 -5.63 -5.28
N GLU A 56 -2.26 -4.74 -5.42
CA GLU A 56 -0.86 -5.07 -5.18
C GLU A 56 -0.65 -5.48 -3.72
N ALA A 57 -1.23 -4.72 -2.79
CA ALA A 57 -1.12 -5.03 -1.37
C ALA A 57 -1.73 -6.39 -1.05
N LEU A 58 -2.88 -6.70 -1.66
CA LEU A 58 -3.55 -7.96 -1.42
C LEU A 58 -2.80 -9.16 -2.01
N SER A 59 -1.91 -8.91 -2.97
CA SER A 59 -1.11 -9.96 -3.57
C SER A 59 0.11 -10.32 -2.71
N LEU A 60 0.45 -9.48 -1.74
CA LEU A 60 1.58 -9.74 -0.85
C LEU A 60 1.13 -10.56 0.35
N GLU A 61 2.09 -11.21 1.01
CA GLU A 61 1.82 -11.97 2.21
C GLU A 61 1.29 -11.06 3.31
N MET A 62 0.32 -11.56 4.07
CA MET A 62 -0.22 -10.80 5.18
C MET A 62 0.67 -10.98 6.40
N ASP A 63 1.00 -9.88 7.06
CA ASP A 63 1.80 -9.87 8.27
C ASP A 63 0.86 -9.94 9.47
N THR A 64 0.65 -11.14 9.96
CA THR A 64 -0.19 -11.39 11.12
C THR A 64 0.59 -11.96 12.29
#